data_a19ceee5e99b479fe0df1f9b58d254bb
#
_entry.id   a19ceee5e99b479fe0df1f9b58d254bb
#
_cell.length_a   1.000
_cell.length_b   1.000
_cell.length_c   1.000
_cell.angle_alpha   90.00
_cell.angle_beta   90.00
_cell.angle_gamma   90.00
#
_symmetry.space_group_name_H-M   'P 1'
#
loop_
_entity.id
_entity.type
_entity.pdbx_description
1 polymer ?
#
loop_
_entity_poly.entity_id
_entity_poly.type
_entity_poly.pdbx_seq_one_letter_code
_entity_poly.pdbx_strand_id
1 'polypeptide(L)'
;MILIDELADYCVKAASKKAKVGYLYDQTISFVQALTQAVSSVPRCVLIATLPASKSEMANSELGQKVLDALQDRIVRIGAGVKPVDDEEVYEVIRRRLFEQINDEQVVDNVAKRYKYMYHNRRTDLPERCDKLEYANKIKKAYPFHPELIDMFRNRWGSDSKFQRTRGVLRLLASIVQD
;
A
#
# COMPACT_ATOMS: atom_id res chain seq x y z
N MET A 1 9.42 -12.36 -18.69
CA MET A 1 8.78 -11.42 -17.75
C MET A 1 9.59 -10.14 -17.69
N ILE A 2 8.93 -8.99 -17.76
CA ILE A 2 9.53 -7.65 -17.68
C ILE A 2 8.97 -7.01 -16.42
N LEU A 3 9.85 -6.48 -15.56
CA LEU A 3 9.48 -5.76 -14.34
C LEU A 3 9.98 -4.33 -14.42
N ILE A 4 9.11 -3.37 -14.20
CA ILE A 4 9.45 -1.94 -14.16
C ILE A 4 8.98 -1.38 -12.82
N ASP A 5 9.92 -0.91 -12.01
CA ASP A 5 9.65 -0.28 -10.73
C ASP A 5 9.91 1.21 -10.76
N GLU A 6 9.17 1.99 -9.99
CA GLU A 6 9.30 3.45 -9.86
C GLU A 6 9.21 4.22 -11.19
N LEU A 7 8.47 3.71 -12.19
CA LEU A 7 8.33 4.33 -13.51
C LEU A 7 7.81 5.77 -13.42
N ALA A 8 6.86 6.05 -12.53
CA ALA A 8 6.28 7.38 -12.39
C ALA A 8 7.29 8.39 -11.86
N ASP A 9 8.14 8.01 -10.89
CA ASP A 9 9.19 8.86 -10.33
C ASP A 9 10.26 9.19 -11.39
N TYR A 10 10.64 8.20 -12.19
CA TYR A 10 11.51 8.41 -13.35
C TYR A 10 10.91 9.42 -14.34
N CYS A 11 9.62 9.30 -14.69
CA CYS A 11 8.94 10.20 -15.62
C CYS A 11 8.90 11.65 -15.10
N VAL A 12 8.69 11.85 -13.79
CA VAL A 12 8.74 13.20 -13.19
C VAL A 12 10.13 13.80 -13.33
N LYS A 13 11.19 13.04 -13.05
CA LYS A 13 12.58 13.48 -13.22
C LYS A 13 12.94 13.73 -14.69
N ALA A 14 12.37 12.96 -15.61
CA ALA A 14 12.58 13.08 -17.05
C ALA A 14 11.87 14.31 -17.67
N ALA A 15 10.81 14.82 -17.01
CA ALA A 15 10.02 15.92 -17.54
C ALA A 15 10.78 17.23 -17.69
N SER A 16 11.83 17.46 -16.89
CA SER A 16 12.70 18.62 -16.97
C SER A 16 13.87 18.45 -17.96
N LYS A 17 14.09 17.25 -18.48
CA LYS A 17 15.25 16.93 -19.32
C LYS A 17 14.89 17.00 -20.80
N LYS A 18 15.61 17.83 -21.54
CA LYS A 18 15.54 17.87 -23.02
C LYS A 18 16.21 16.63 -23.61
N ALA A 19 15.57 16.01 -24.60
CA ALA A 19 16.12 14.96 -25.43
C ALA A 19 16.59 15.56 -26.79
N LYS A 20 17.14 14.73 -27.68
CA LYS A 20 17.50 15.18 -29.03
C LYS A 20 16.30 15.73 -29.81
N VAL A 21 15.13 15.18 -29.58
CA VAL A 21 13.86 15.66 -30.11
C VAL A 21 12.83 15.68 -28.95
N GLY A 22 12.30 16.86 -28.60
CA GLY A 22 11.34 17.06 -27.53
C GLY A 22 11.94 16.88 -26.14
N TYR A 23 11.13 16.35 -25.21
CA TYR A 23 11.51 16.06 -23.83
C TYR A 23 11.66 14.55 -23.60
N LEU A 24 12.53 14.18 -22.69
CA LEU A 24 12.76 12.78 -22.34
C LEU A 24 11.48 12.11 -21.80
N TYR A 25 10.64 12.87 -21.13
CA TYR A 25 9.33 12.44 -20.68
C TYR A 25 8.46 11.92 -21.85
N ASP A 26 8.31 12.70 -22.93
CA ASP A 26 7.47 12.34 -24.07
C ASP A 26 7.95 11.05 -24.74
N GLN A 27 9.28 10.90 -24.85
CA GLN A 27 9.89 9.69 -25.38
C GLN A 27 9.65 8.48 -24.47
N THR A 28 9.71 8.67 -23.16
CA THR A 28 9.44 7.61 -22.18
C THR A 28 7.99 7.14 -22.25
N ILE A 29 7.05 8.07 -22.31
CA ILE A 29 5.62 7.74 -22.43
C ILE A 29 5.33 6.97 -23.73
N SER A 30 5.94 7.41 -24.85
CA SER A 30 5.83 6.73 -26.15
C SER A 30 6.44 5.33 -26.11
N PHE A 31 7.59 5.18 -25.46
CA PHE A 31 8.24 3.88 -25.24
C PHE A 31 7.36 2.94 -24.39
N VAL A 32 6.80 3.40 -23.28
CA VAL A 32 5.91 2.60 -22.44
C VAL A 32 4.69 2.13 -23.23
N GLN A 33 4.11 2.99 -24.06
CA GLN A 33 2.99 2.63 -24.92
C GLN A 33 3.39 1.54 -25.93
N ALA A 34 4.51 1.71 -26.62
CA ALA A 34 5.01 0.71 -27.57
C ALA A 34 5.33 -0.62 -26.88
N LEU A 35 5.94 -0.57 -25.70
CA LEU A 35 6.25 -1.76 -24.90
C LEU A 35 4.99 -2.51 -24.47
N THR A 36 3.97 -1.83 -23.99
CA THR A 36 2.70 -2.47 -23.58
C THR A 36 2.00 -3.12 -24.77
N GLN A 37 2.01 -2.48 -25.94
CA GLN A 37 1.47 -3.06 -27.18
C GLN A 37 2.28 -4.29 -27.64
N ALA A 38 3.59 -4.20 -27.62
CA ALA A 38 4.46 -5.32 -27.99
C ALA A 38 4.23 -6.53 -27.07
N VAL A 39 4.16 -6.32 -25.76
CA VAL A 39 3.92 -7.39 -24.79
C VAL A 39 2.55 -8.05 -24.99
N SER A 40 1.51 -7.28 -25.33
CA SER A 40 0.18 -7.82 -25.60
C SER A 40 0.12 -8.72 -26.85
N SER A 41 1.03 -8.50 -27.81
CA SER A 41 1.09 -9.30 -29.05
C SER A 41 2.02 -10.52 -28.98
N VAL A 42 2.87 -10.61 -27.95
CA VAL A 42 3.84 -11.71 -27.79
C VAL A 42 3.32 -12.75 -26.80
N PRO A 43 3.08 -14.01 -27.24
CA PRO A 43 2.67 -15.08 -26.36
C PRO A 43 3.69 -15.32 -25.23
N ARG A 44 3.21 -15.63 -24.02
CA ARG A 44 4.03 -15.92 -22.84
C ARG A 44 4.93 -14.75 -22.38
N CYS A 45 4.57 -13.52 -22.74
CA CYS A 45 5.23 -12.32 -22.25
C CYS A 45 4.33 -11.63 -21.22
N VAL A 46 4.92 -11.17 -20.11
CA VAL A 46 4.23 -10.42 -19.05
C VAL A 46 5.04 -9.19 -18.72
N LEU A 47 4.38 -8.05 -18.65
CA LEU A 47 4.91 -6.79 -18.14
C LEU A 47 4.21 -6.47 -16.81
N ILE A 48 4.99 -6.24 -15.78
CA ILE A 48 4.51 -5.76 -14.49
C ILE A 48 5.17 -4.42 -14.22
N ALA A 49 4.37 -3.37 -14.05
CA ALA A 49 4.85 -2.04 -13.70
C ALA A 49 4.22 -1.61 -12.37
N THR A 50 5.03 -1.11 -11.44
CA THR A 50 4.53 -0.52 -10.21
C THR A 50 4.22 0.95 -10.42
N LEU A 51 3.06 1.37 -9.95
CA LEU A 51 2.63 2.77 -9.93
C LEU A 51 2.21 3.15 -8.51
N PRO A 52 2.47 4.39 -8.07
CA PRO A 52 1.97 4.88 -6.80
C PRO A 52 0.45 4.77 -6.70
N ALA A 53 -0.05 4.32 -5.56
CA ALA A 53 -1.48 4.12 -5.34
C ALA A 53 -2.24 5.46 -5.22
N SER A 54 -1.57 6.53 -4.85
CA SER A 54 -2.18 7.84 -4.66
C SER A 54 -1.31 8.98 -5.18
N LYS A 55 -1.97 10.06 -5.56
CA LYS A 55 -1.33 11.30 -6.00
C LYS A 55 -0.48 11.96 -4.90
N SER A 56 -0.79 11.72 -3.63
CA SER A 56 -0.01 12.21 -2.49
C SER A 56 1.38 11.58 -2.37
N GLU A 57 1.58 10.39 -2.93
CA GLU A 57 2.90 9.73 -2.98
C GLU A 57 3.85 10.38 -3.99
N MET A 58 3.33 11.13 -4.96
CA MET A 58 4.07 11.82 -6.01
C MET A 58 4.44 13.26 -5.63
N ALA A 59 4.87 13.49 -4.38
CA ALA A 59 5.40 14.77 -3.89
C ALA A 59 4.50 16.00 -4.18
N ASN A 60 3.18 15.88 -4.04
CA ASN A 60 2.18 16.97 -4.15
C ASN A 60 2.37 17.95 -5.33
N SER A 61 3.09 17.56 -6.38
CA SER A 61 3.33 18.40 -7.55
C SER A 61 2.26 18.17 -8.61
N GLU A 62 1.78 19.24 -9.22
CA GLU A 62 0.87 19.19 -10.37
C GLU A 62 1.45 18.34 -11.52
N LEU A 63 2.76 18.43 -11.71
CA LEU A 63 3.49 17.61 -12.68
C LEU A 63 3.41 16.12 -12.35
N GLY A 64 3.61 15.73 -11.08
CA GLY A 64 3.51 14.34 -10.64
C GLY A 64 2.11 13.76 -10.89
N GLN A 65 1.06 14.56 -10.67
CA GLN A 65 -0.31 14.15 -10.95
C GLN A 65 -0.53 13.92 -12.45
N LYS A 66 -0.10 14.85 -13.31
CA LYS A 66 -0.20 14.71 -14.77
C LYS A 66 0.55 13.48 -15.29
N VAL A 67 1.74 13.22 -14.76
CA VAL A 67 2.53 12.03 -15.09
C VAL A 67 1.80 10.75 -14.73
N LEU A 68 1.27 10.68 -13.49
CA LEU A 68 0.55 9.50 -13.01
C LEU A 68 -0.70 9.22 -13.84
N ASP A 69 -1.51 10.26 -14.11
CA ASP A 69 -2.72 10.15 -14.93
C ASP A 69 -2.35 9.65 -16.35
N ALA A 70 -1.30 10.20 -16.96
CA ALA A 70 -0.85 9.78 -18.29
C ALA A 70 -0.34 8.33 -18.34
N LEU A 71 0.33 7.85 -17.30
CA LEU A 71 0.78 6.47 -17.20
C LEU A 71 -0.39 5.51 -16.94
N GLN A 72 -1.28 5.86 -16.03
CA GLN A 72 -2.47 5.07 -15.73
C GLN A 72 -3.35 4.90 -16.97
N ASP A 73 -3.65 5.98 -17.70
CA ASP A 73 -4.44 5.94 -18.92
C ASP A 73 -3.85 5.00 -19.99
N ARG A 74 -2.54 4.91 -20.09
CA ARG A 74 -1.88 4.09 -21.10
C ARG A 74 -1.73 2.62 -20.68
N ILE A 75 -1.39 2.39 -19.42
CA ILE A 75 -1.16 1.03 -18.90
C ILE A 75 -2.50 0.33 -18.64
N VAL A 76 -3.48 1.01 -18.04
CA VAL A 76 -4.78 0.42 -17.68
C VAL A 76 -5.63 0.08 -18.90
N ARG A 77 -5.49 0.80 -20.01
CA ARG A 77 -6.20 0.46 -21.26
C ARG A 77 -5.85 -0.92 -21.82
N ILE A 78 -4.66 -1.41 -21.53
CA ILE A 78 -4.13 -2.66 -22.11
C ILE A 78 -3.99 -3.74 -21.03
N GLY A 79 -3.82 -3.35 -19.77
CA GLY A 79 -3.56 -4.21 -18.63
C GLY A 79 -4.64 -4.18 -17.57
N ALA A 80 -4.52 -5.07 -16.58
CA ALA A 80 -5.33 -5.07 -15.37
C ALA A 80 -4.57 -4.43 -14.21
N GLY A 81 -5.21 -3.48 -13.54
CA GLY A 81 -4.69 -2.94 -12.29
C GLY A 81 -4.89 -3.95 -11.15
N VAL A 82 -3.81 -4.35 -10.50
CA VAL A 82 -3.84 -5.24 -9.33
C VAL A 82 -3.35 -4.47 -8.12
N LYS A 83 -4.14 -4.46 -7.05
CA LYS A 83 -3.71 -3.99 -5.74
C LYS A 83 -3.17 -5.20 -4.98
N PRO A 84 -1.84 -5.29 -4.75
CA PRO A 84 -1.22 -6.53 -4.26
C PRO A 84 -1.57 -6.86 -2.80
N VAL A 85 -2.02 -5.87 -2.03
CA VAL A 85 -2.36 -6.02 -0.60
C VAL A 85 -3.62 -5.23 -0.30
N ASP A 86 -4.64 -5.89 0.22
CA ASP A 86 -5.84 -5.25 0.73
C ASP A 86 -5.59 -4.52 2.06
N ASP A 87 -6.49 -3.62 2.43
CA ASP A 87 -6.31 -2.78 3.62
C ASP A 87 -6.25 -3.60 4.92
N GLU A 88 -6.90 -4.77 4.94
CA GLU A 88 -6.86 -5.68 6.09
C GLU A 88 -5.62 -6.59 6.12
N GLU A 89 -5.03 -6.90 4.98
CA GLU A 89 -3.82 -7.76 4.89
C GLU A 89 -2.58 -7.08 5.47
N VAL A 90 -2.61 -5.75 5.63
CA VAL A 90 -1.51 -4.99 6.25
C VAL A 90 -1.22 -5.48 7.67
N TYR A 91 -2.24 -5.90 8.44
CA TYR A 91 -2.03 -6.46 9.78
C TYR A 91 -1.16 -7.71 9.73
N GLU A 92 -1.44 -8.59 8.78
CA GLU A 92 -0.67 -9.82 8.60
C GLU A 92 0.75 -9.54 8.11
N VAL A 93 0.92 -8.58 7.19
CA VAL A 93 2.25 -8.14 6.73
C VAL A 93 3.08 -7.61 7.90
N ILE A 94 2.51 -6.77 8.75
CA ILE A 94 3.20 -6.23 9.95
C ILE A 94 3.57 -7.38 10.88
N ARG A 95 2.66 -8.28 11.17
CA ARG A 95 2.89 -9.44 12.02
C ARG A 95 4.04 -10.31 11.52
N ARG A 96 4.01 -10.72 10.25
CA ARG A 96 5.03 -11.58 9.62
C ARG A 96 6.40 -10.91 9.50
N ARG A 97 6.46 -9.59 9.50
CA ARG A 97 7.72 -8.84 9.42
C ARG A 97 8.36 -8.60 10.77
N LEU A 98 7.56 -8.55 11.84
CA LEU A 98 8.04 -8.26 13.19
C LEU A 98 8.19 -9.50 14.08
N PHE A 99 7.49 -10.58 13.76
CA PHE A 99 7.47 -11.80 14.58
C PHE A 99 7.68 -13.03 13.71
N GLU A 100 8.49 -13.96 14.17
CA GLU A 100 8.74 -15.23 13.47
C GLU A 100 7.50 -16.12 13.52
N GLN A 101 6.88 -16.24 14.69
CA GLN A 101 5.71 -17.10 14.92
C GLN A 101 4.80 -16.55 16.02
N ILE A 102 3.50 -16.76 15.88
CA ILE A 102 2.56 -16.67 17.00
C ILE A 102 2.27 -18.11 17.44
N ASN A 103 2.84 -18.48 18.57
CA ASN A 103 2.88 -19.88 19.01
C ASN A 103 1.60 -20.39 19.68
N ASP A 104 0.64 -19.48 19.98
CA ASP A 104 -0.56 -19.87 20.73
C ASP A 104 -1.82 -19.16 20.20
N GLU A 105 -2.53 -19.83 19.31
CA GLU A 105 -3.81 -19.36 18.78
C GLU A 105 -4.90 -19.22 19.87
N GLN A 106 -4.81 -20.00 20.97
CA GLN A 106 -5.77 -19.90 22.07
C GLN A 106 -5.59 -18.58 22.81
N VAL A 107 -4.36 -18.11 22.97
CA VAL A 107 -4.10 -16.79 23.57
C VAL A 107 -4.69 -15.69 22.69
N VAL A 108 -4.49 -15.75 21.37
CA VAL A 108 -5.09 -14.79 20.43
C VAL A 108 -6.60 -14.74 20.54
N ASP A 109 -7.22 -15.91 20.58
CA ASP A 109 -8.67 -16.05 20.73
C ASP A 109 -9.17 -15.50 22.06
N ASN A 110 -8.48 -15.79 23.16
CA ASN A 110 -8.84 -15.31 24.48
C ASN A 110 -8.72 -13.78 24.58
N VAL A 111 -7.66 -13.20 23.99
CA VAL A 111 -7.49 -11.74 23.93
C VAL A 111 -8.63 -11.10 23.16
N ALA A 112 -8.97 -11.60 21.98
CA ALA A 112 -10.07 -11.07 21.17
C ALA A 112 -11.44 -11.18 21.89
N LYS A 113 -11.69 -12.29 22.58
CA LYS A 113 -12.90 -12.49 23.40
C LYS A 113 -12.97 -11.49 24.55
N ARG A 114 -11.87 -11.24 25.26
CA ARG A 114 -11.79 -10.24 26.34
C ARG A 114 -12.06 -8.84 25.85
N TYR A 115 -11.49 -8.44 24.70
CA TYR A 115 -11.78 -7.14 24.08
C TYR A 115 -13.26 -7.04 23.69
N LYS A 116 -13.83 -8.07 23.04
CA LYS A 116 -15.24 -8.10 22.69
C LYS A 116 -16.14 -7.92 23.91
N TYR A 117 -15.86 -8.64 25.00
CA TYR A 117 -16.60 -8.52 26.25
C TYR A 117 -16.48 -7.11 26.86
N MET A 118 -15.28 -6.55 26.90
CA MET A 118 -15.05 -5.19 27.40
C MET A 118 -15.80 -4.16 26.56
N TYR A 119 -15.79 -4.29 25.23
CA TYR A 119 -16.50 -3.38 24.33
C TYR A 119 -18.01 -3.50 24.46
N HIS A 120 -18.51 -4.71 24.64
CA HIS A 120 -19.94 -4.93 24.89
C HIS A 120 -20.41 -4.22 26.18
N ASN A 121 -19.62 -4.30 27.24
CA ASN A 121 -19.95 -3.66 28.52
C ASN A 121 -19.82 -2.13 28.48
N ARG A 122 -19.08 -1.59 27.52
CA ARG A 122 -18.85 -0.14 27.35
C ARG A 122 -19.38 0.39 26.02
N ARG A 123 -20.38 -0.25 25.46
CA ARG A 123 -20.93 0.10 24.13
C ARG A 123 -21.47 1.54 24.03
N THR A 124 -21.82 2.17 25.15
CA THR A 124 -22.24 3.57 25.19
C THR A 124 -21.08 4.56 24.99
N ASP A 125 -19.87 4.15 25.35
CA ASP A 125 -18.68 4.99 25.33
C ASP A 125 -17.82 4.75 24.07
N LEU A 126 -18.16 3.75 23.28
CA LEU A 126 -17.37 3.27 22.14
C LEU A 126 -18.22 3.22 20.86
N PRO A 127 -17.57 3.33 19.68
CA PRO A 127 -18.29 3.18 18.43
C PRO A 127 -18.97 1.81 18.30
N GLU A 128 -20.19 1.78 17.75
CA GLU A 128 -20.99 0.54 17.59
C GLU A 128 -20.24 -0.60 16.89
N ARG A 129 -19.29 -0.28 15.99
CA ARG A 129 -18.49 -1.28 15.29
C ARG A 129 -17.66 -2.16 16.22
N CYS A 130 -17.28 -1.64 17.41
CA CYS A 130 -16.38 -2.35 18.33
C CYS A 130 -17.04 -3.57 18.99
N ASP A 131 -18.38 -3.60 19.10
CA ASP A 131 -19.15 -4.70 19.68
C ASP A 131 -19.43 -5.83 18.68
N LYS A 132 -19.14 -5.64 17.39
CA LYS A 132 -19.44 -6.61 16.34
C LYS A 132 -18.39 -7.72 16.26
N LEU A 133 -18.83 -8.90 15.76
CA LEU A 133 -17.95 -10.05 15.55
C LEU A 133 -16.79 -9.73 14.57
N GLU A 134 -17.07 -8.94 13.55
CA GLU A 134 -16.09 -8.50 12.57
C GLU A 134 -14.92 -7.77 13.22
N TYR A 135 -15.20 -6.94 14.22
CA TYR A 135 -14.15 -6.23 14.95
C TYR A 135 -13.31 -7.17 15.83
N ALA A 136 -13.92 -8.18 16.45
CA ALA A 136 -13.19 -9.22 17.18
C ALA A 136 -12.23 -10.00 16.23
N ASN A 137 -12.68 -10.31 15.01
CA ASN A 137 -11.83 -10.92 13.99
C ASN A 137 -10.69 -9.99 13.56
N LYS A 138 -10.95 -8.68 13.47
CA LYS A 138 -9.93 -7.68 13.18
C LYS A 138 -8.86 -7.63 14.27
N ILE A 139 -9.25 -7.74 15.56
CA ILE A 139 -8.31 -7.84 16.69
C ILE A 139 -7.42 -9.09 16.55
N LYS A 140 -7.98 -10.24 16.18
CA LYS A 140 -7.19 -11.46 15.94
C LYS A 140 -6.16 -11.28 14.82
N LYS A 141 -6.56 -10.68 13.70
CA LYS A 141 -5.67 -10.42 12.57
C LYS A 141 -4.54 -9.46 12.93
N ALA A 142 -4.81 -8.45 13.75
CA ALA A 142 -3.85 -7.43 14.15
C ALA A 142 -2.93 -7.86 15.29
N TYR A 143 -3.26 -8.94 16.02
CA TYR A 143 -2.49 -9.40 17.19
C TYR A 143 -0.99 -9.58 16.85
N PRO A 144 -0.04 -9.15 17.71
CA PRO A 144 -0.23 -8.71 19.10
C PRO A 144 -0.62 -7.22 19.26
N PHE A 145 -0.72 -6.49 18.17
CA PHE A 145 -1.12 -5.09 18.21
C PHE A 145 -2.64 -4.92 18.19
N HIS A 146 -3.09 -3.78 18.70
CA HIS A 146 -4.48 -3.38 18.55
C HIS A 146 -4.72 -2.82 17.14
N PRO A 147 -5.80 -3.18 16.41
CA PRO A 147 -6.03 -2.71 15.04
C PRO A 147 -6.09 -1.19 14.92
N GLU A 148 -6.69 -0.47 15.87
CA GLU A 148 -6.76 1.00 15.84
C GLU A 148 -5.36 1.65 15.89
N LEU A 149 -4.38 1.01 16.52
CA LEU A 149 -3.01 1.53 16.53
C LEU A 149 -2.43 1.55 15.10
N ILE A 150 -2.58 0.44 14.39
CA ILE A 150 -2.09 0.31 13.01
C ILE A 150 -2.87 1.24 12.08
N ASP A 151 -4.20 1.29 12.22
CA ASP A 151 -5.07 2.16 11.41
C ASP A 151 -4.77 3.64 11.67
N MET A 152 -4.51 4.03 12.91
CA MET A 152 -4.12 5.40 13.25
C MET A 152 -2.81 5.78 12.56
N PHE A 153 -1.79 4.93 12.60
CA PHE A 153 -0.53 5.20 11.91
C PHE A 153 -0.69 5.28 10.40
N ARG A 154 -1.51 4.40 9.82
CA ARG A 154 -1.78 4.42 8.37
C ARG A 154 -2.54 5.67 7.94
N ASN A 155 -3.63 5.99 8.65
CA ASN A 155 -4.57 7.01 8.21
C ASN A 155 -4.12 8.44 8.57
N ARG A 156 -3.54 8.63 9.75
CA ARG A 156 -3.10 9.96 10.20
C ARG A 156 -1.70 10.31 9.74
N TRP A 157 -0.77 9.34 9.77
CA TRP A 157 0.62 9.59 9.39
C TRP A 157 0.95 9.16 7.97
N GLY A 158 0.10 8.34 7.36
CA GLY A 158 0.26 7.91 5.96
C GLY A 158 0.08 9.04 4.94
N SER A 159 -0.46 10.20 5.33
CA SER A 159 -0.50 11.42 4.52
C SER A 159 0.82 12.20 4.55
N ASP A 160 1.71 11.95 5.52
CA ASP A 160 3.04 12.55 5.56
C ASP A 160 3.98 11.80 4.63
N SER A 161 4.53 12.51 3.63
CA SER A 161 5.49 11.97 2.65
C SER A 161 6.74 11.36 3.31
N LYS A 162 7.11 11.84 4.51
CA LYS A 162 8.25 11.32 5.29
C LYS A 162 7.96 9.99 5.97
N PHE A 163 6.70 9.67 6.22
CA PHE A 163 6.32 8.48 7.00
C PHE A 163 6.29 7.18 6.17
N GLN A 164 6.27 7.24 4.82
CA GLN A 164 6.30 6.07 3.93
C GLN A 164 5.28 4.95 4.28
N ARG A 165 4.08 5.28 4.75
CA ARG A 165 2.96 4.36 5.04
C ARG A 165 3.40 3.09 5.81
N THR A 166 3.21 1.90 5.22
CA THR A 166 3.49 0.60 5.87
C THR A 166 4.95 0.46 6.32
N ARG A 167 5.92 1.00 5.57
CA ARG A 167 7.34 0.97 5.94
C ARG A 167 7.62 1.82 7.19
N GLY A 168 6.96 2.98 7.31
CA GLY A 168 7.04 3.84 8.50
C GLY A 168 6.44 3.17 9.73
N VAL A 169 5.27 2.54 9.59
CA VAL A 169 4.63 1.75 10.66
C VAL A 169 5.55 0.64 11.13
N LEU A 170 6.13 -0.14 10.20
CA LEU A 170 7.06 -1.23 10.52
C LEU A 170 8.29 -0.74 11.29
N ARG A 171 8.91 0.37 10.87
CA ARG A 171 10.06 0.95 11.58
C ARG A 171 9.72 1.36 13.01
N LEU A 172 8.58 2.03 13.19
CA LEU A 172 8.15 2.48 14.51
C LEU A 172 7.82 1.30 15.42
N LEU A 173 7.05 0.33 14.94
CA LEU A 173 6.69 -0.85 15.73
C LEU A 173 7.90 -1.73 16.02
N ALA A 174 8.87 -1.84 15.09
CA ALA A 174 10.13 -2.56 15.32
C ALA A 174 10.94 -1.95 16.46
N SER A 175 11.04 -0.62 16.52
CA SER A 175 11.77 0.03 17.61
C SER A 175 11.11 -0.19 18.98
N ILE A 176 9.78 -0.30 19.04
CA ILE A 176 9.03 -0.56 20.29
C ILE A 176 9.19 -2.02 20.76
N VAL A 177 9.32 -2.95 19.81
CA VAL A 177 9.39 -4.40 20.13
C VAL A 177 10.82 -4.84 20.45
N GLN A 178 11.86 -4.11 19.99
CA GLN A 178 13.26 -4.42 20.24
C GLN A 178 13.78 -3.93 21.60
N ASP A 179 13.10 -2.98 22.24
CA ASP A 179 13.38 -2.49 23.59
C ASP A 179 12.70 -3.39 24.64
#